data_79aa58752336cb024bbf98b2f3e34fa4
#
_entry.id   79aa58752336cb024bbf98b2f3e34fa4
#
_cell.length_a   1.000
_cell.length_b   1.000
_cell.length_c   1.000
_cell.angle_alpha   90.00
_cell.angle_beta   90.00
_cell.angle_gamma   90.00
#
_symmetry.space_group_name_H-M   'P 1'
#
loop_
_entity.id
_entity.type
_entity.pdbx_description
1 polymer ?
#
loop_
_entity_poly.entity_id
_entity_poly.type
_entity_poly.pdbx_seq_one_letter_code
_entity_poly.pdbx_strand_id
1 'polypeptide(L)'
;MGRSRWLNRVAVAVLLVALGAAAVSAQRRGRGRFFEPPRSPTPDTFQGGFNFCRIMFSVGYEGRGANWSVDYPRADVNLSIRLSELTKTRVSTDASGEPDHVVISLTDPALFECPFVMMTEVGNAYISPEEAVKLREYLQKGGFLWADDFWGSNAWENWVHELGKVLPPNEYKVFELQKDHPLFRQQFQISNVIQIASISFWLDSGGGTSEWGPDSAVARAMGVADAQGRLMVLMTHNTDFGDSWEREADDPNYFYRFSVDGYAFGINSVLYALSH
;
A
#
# COMPACT_ATOMS: atom_id res chain seq x y z
N MET A 1 10.18 43.44 47.42
CA MET A 1 9.77 42.03 47.13
C MET A 1 8.87 41.84 45.90
N GLY A 2 8.32 42.85 45.29
CA GLY A 2 7.38 42.71 44.10
C GLY A 2 8.05 42.50 42.77
N ARG A 3 9.24 43.07 42.51
CA ARG A 3 9.91 43.09 41.21
C ARG A 3 10.44 41.71 40.75
N SER A 4 10.90 40.88 41.68
CA SER A 4 11.38 39.53 41.38
C SER A 4 10.27 38.57 40.98
N ARG A 5 9.08 38.68 41.60
CA ARG A 5 7.93 37.83 41.26
C ARG A 5 7.32 38.16 39.90
N TRP A 6 7.39 39.40 39.48
CA TRP A 6 6.91 39.84 38.16
C TRP A 6 7.86 39.34 37.05
N LEU A 7 9.18 39.46 37.23
CA LEU A 7 10.18 38.98 36.30
C LEU A 7 10.08 37.46 36.11
N ASN A 8 9.85 36.70 37.18
CA ASN A 8 9.68 35.23 37.05
C ASN A 8 8.40 34.87 36.31
N ARG A 9 7.31 35.61 36.48
CA ARG A 9 6.05 35.36 35.72
C ARG A 9 6.20 35.70 34.25
N VAL A 10 6.92 36.73 33.89
CA VAL A 10 7.21 37.10 32.50
C VAL A 10 8.13 36.05 31.86
N ALA A 11 9.17 35.57 32.58
CA ALA A 11 10.07 34.52 32.10
C ALA A 11 9.33 33.21 31.83
N VAL A 12 8.43 32.81 32.73
CA VAL A 12 7.60 31.59 32.55
C VAL A 12 6.64 31.74 31.37
N ALA A 13 6.02 32.91 31.20
CA ALA A 13 5.12 33.14 30.06
C ALA A 13 5.87 33.10 28.71
N VAL A 14 7.07 33.70 28.63
CA VAL A 14 7.92 33.66 27.45
C VAL A 14 8.37 32.23 27.13
N LEU A 15 8.72 31.43 28.15
CA LEU A 15 9.09 30.05 27.98
C LEU A 15 7.94 29.18 27.45
N LEU A 16 6.73 29.39 27.97
CA LEU A 16 5.53 28.69 27.50
C LEU A 16 5.17 29.05 26.06
N VAL A 17 5.31 30.32 25.68
CA VAL A 17 5.10 30.76 24.30
C VAL A 17 6.16 30.19 23.36
N ALA A 18 7.43 30.13 23.79
CA ALA A 18 8.50 29.53 23.01
C ALA A 18 8.32 28.01 22.83
N LEU A 19 7.88 27.29 23.87
CA LEU A 19 7.56 25.88 23.79
C LEU A 19 6.34 25.61 22.90
N GLY A 20 5.31 26.44 22.97
CA GLY A 20 4.15 26.38 22.09
C GLY A 20 4.52 26.62 20.62
N ALA A 21 5.38 27.61 20.34
CA ALA A 21 5.86 27.90 19.00
C ALA A 21 6.75 26.77 18.43
N ALA A 22 7.56 26.13 19.28
CA ALA A 22 8.38 24.97 18.88
C ALA A 22 7.51 23.74 18.54
N ALA A 23 6.46 23.48 19.33
CA ALA A 23 5.51 22.41 19.05
C ALA A 23 4.73 22.62 17.73
N VAL A 24 4.26 23.85 17.48
CA VAL A 24 3.59 24.21 16.20
C VAL A 24 4.55 24.12 15.01
N SER A 25 5.83 24.46 15.21
CA SER A 25 6.86 24.34 14.16
C SER A 25 7.21 22.88 13.86
N ALA A 26 7.21 22.03 14.87
CA ALA A 26 7.41 20.58 14.70
C ALA A 26 6.23 19.95 13.96
N GLN A 27 4.99 20.30 14.30
CA GLN A 27 3.80 19.84 13.58
C GLN A 27 3.73 20.34 12.12
N ARG A 28 4.20 21.58 11.84
CA ARG A 28 4.27 22.10 10.46
C ARG A 28 5.37 21.45 9.63
N ARG A 29 6.46 21.00 10.25
CA ARG A 29 7.52 20.25 9.54
C ARG A 29 7.10 18.83 9.17
N GLY A 30 6.13 18.24 9.85
CA GLY A 30 5.59 16.92 9.52
C GLY A 30 4.61 16.90 8.32
N ARG A 31 4.26 18.04 7.73
CA ARG A 31 3.34 18.14 6.58
C ARG A 31 4.01 18.33 5.22
N GLY A 32 5.34 18.33 5.13
CA GLY A 32 6.04 18.24 3.85
C GLY A 32 6.07 16.75 3.45
N ARG A 33 5.54 16.37 2.29
CA ARG A 33 5.89 15.10 1.66
C ARG A 33 7.42 15.12 1.46
N PHE A 34 8.17 14.60 2.41
CA PHE A 34 9.56 14.27 2.17
C PHE A 34 9.52 13.06 1.24
N PHE A 35 9.96 13.25 0.00
CA PHE A 35 10.20 12.14 -0.91
C PHE A 35 11.30 11.29 -0.27
N GLU A 36 10.92 10.15 0.27
CA GLU A 36 11.88 9.18 0.77
C GLU A 36 12.43 8.41 -0.43
N PRO A 37 13.76 8.37 -0.61
CA PRO A 37 14.34 7.70 -1.77
C PRO A 37 14.01 6.20 -1.75
N PRO A 38 13.83 5.58 -2.92
CA PRO A 38 13.55 4.15 -3.00
C PRO A 38 14.69 3.35 -2.35
N ARG A 39 14.34 2.42 -1.48
CA ARG A 39 15.29 1.51 -0.84
C ARG A 39 15.57 0.34 -1.78
N SER A 40 16.74 0.35 -2.42
CA SER A 40 17.18 -0.74 -3.27
C SER A 40 17.59 -1.98 -2.46
N PRO A 41 17.38 -3.20 -2.98
CA PRO A 41 17.84 -4.42 -2.33
C PRO A 41 19.36 -4.48 -2.21
N THR A 42 19.84 -5.11 -1.15
CA THR A 42 21.26 -5.41 -0.89
C THR A 42 21.44 -6.93 -0.83
N PRO A 43 22.67 -7.46 -0.84
CA PRO A 43 22.91 -8.90 -0.71
C PRO A 43 22.31 -9.53 0.56
N ASP A 44 22.10 -8.73 1.61
CA ASP A 44 21.60 -9.19 2.91
C ASP A 44 20.08 -9.04 3.05
N THR A 45 19.42 -8.37 2.13
CA THR A 45 17.98 -8.04 2.22
C THR A 45 17.10 -9.28 2.39
N PHE A 46 17.35 -10.34 1.63
CA PHE A 46 16.48 -11.53 1.60
C PHE A 46 16.93 -12.67 2.52
N GLN A 47 17.81 -12.42 3.49
CA GLN A 47 18.35 -13.45 4.38
C GLN A 47 17.52 -13.71 5.65
N GLY A 48 16.44 -13.00 5.84
CA GLY A 48 15.73 -12.97 7.12
C GLY A 48 14.34 -13.60 7.09
N GLY A 49 13.36 -12.74 7.01
CA GLY A 49 11.94 -13.03 6.97
C GLY A 49 11.29 -12.36 5.78
N PHE A 50 10.01 -12.07 5.92
CA PHE A 50 9.26 -11.31 4.92
C PHE A 50 9.85 -9.90 4.77
N ASN A 51 10.06 -9.48 3.53
CA ASN A 51 10.30 -8.10 3.13
C ASN A 51 9.13 -7.64 2.27
N PHE A 52 8.63 -6.45 2.52
CA PHE A 52 7.64 -5.86 1.64
C PHE A 52 8.35 -5.43 0.34
N CYS A 53 7.91 -5.95 -0.80
CA CYS A 53 8.48 -5.61 -2.10
C CYS A 53 7.49 -4.74 -2.89
N ARG A 54 7.88 -3.50 -3.14
CA ARG A 54 7.12 -2.54 -3.94
C ARG A 54 7.70 -2.45 -5.33
N ILE A 55 6.85 -2.47 -6.34
CA ILE A 55 7.29 -2.31 -7.74
C ILE A 55 7.32 -0.84 -8.12
N MET A 56 8.49 -0.38 -8.56
CA MET A 56 8.65 0.89 -9.26
C MET A 56 8.40 0.65 -10.75
N PHE A 57 7.40 1.31 -11.29
CA PHE A 57 7.00 1.18 -12.69
C PHE A 57 6.95 2.54 -13.40
N SER A 58 6.99 2.52 -14.74
CA SER A 58 6.82 3.70 -15.57
C SER A 58 5.34 4.06 -15.68
N VAL A 59 5.03 5.35 -15.73
CA VAL A 59 3.70 5.84 -16.03
C VAL A 59 3.56 6.09 -17.53
N GLY A 60 2.39 5.80 -18.08
CA GLY A 60 2.07 6.12 -19.45
C GLY A 60 1.94 7.63 -19.69
N TYR A 61 1.66 8.01 -20.95
CA TYR A 61 1.53 9.41 -21.37
C TYR A 61 0.42 10.12 -20.60
N GLU A 62 0.73 11.31 -20.04
CA GLU A 62 -0.17 12.22 -19.32
C GLU A 62 -0.74 11.74 -17.95
N GLY A 63 0.01 11.00 -17.17
CA GLY A 63 -0.39 10.62 -15.81
C GLY A 63 -0.68 11.83 -14.91
N ARG A 64 -1.96 12.18 -14.78
CA ARG A 64 -2.47 12.90 -13.61
C ARG A 64 -2.75 11.86 -12.55
N GLY A 65 -1.77 11.54 -11.80
CA GLY A 65 -1.90 10.59 -10.72
C GLY A 65 -0.59 10.49 -10.01
N ALA A 66 -0.63 10.07 -8.78
CA ALA A 66 0.55 9.67 -8.07
C ALA A 66 1.15 8.45 -8.82
N ASN A 67 2.32 8.09 -8.45
CA ASN A 67 3.06 7.01 -9.07
C ASN A 67 3.27 5.91 -8.02
N TRP A 68 4.09 4.92 -8.34
CA TRP A 68 4.46 3.81 -7.46
C TRP A 68 4.81 4.23 -6.01
N SER A 69 5.16 5.49 -5.76
CA SER A 69 5.60 6.00 -4.45
C SER A 69 4.47 6.55 -3.58
N VAL A 70 3.21 6.40 -3.99
CA VAL A 70 2.07 6.71 -3.13
C VAL A 70 2.11 5.78 -1.92
N ASP A 71 1.84 6.32 -0.74
CA ASP A 71 1.86 5.65 0.57
C ASP A 71 3.22 5.09 1.01
N TYR A 72 4.24 5.23 0.16
CA TYR A 72 5.60 4.76 0.43
C TYR A 72 6.34 5.73 1.35
N PRO A 73 7.11 5.22 2.31
CA PRO A 73 7.28 3.80 2.70
C PRO A 73 6.33 3.38 3.83
N ARG A 74 5.48 4.27 4.29
CA ARG A 74 4.73 4.10 5.54
C ARG A 74 3.75 2.93 5.48
N ALA A 75 3.04 2.78 4.37
CA ALA A 75 2.14 1.64 4.18
C ALA A 75 2.90 0.30 4.26
N ASP A 76 4.07 0.22 3.63
CA ASP A 76 4.90 -0.99 3.58
C ASP A 76 5.40 -1.38 4.97
N VAL A 77 5.89 -0.39 5.72
CA VAL A 77 6.38 -0.56 7.10
C VAL A 77 5.24 -0.94 8.05
N ASN A 78 4.13 -0.19 8.02
CA ASN A 78 3.01 -0.40 8.93
C ASN A 78 2.32 -1.76 8.71
N LEU A 79 2.10 -2.18 7.45
CA LEU A 79 1.57 -3.52 7.18
C LEU A 79 2.52 -4.60 7.70
N SER A 80 3.83 -4.43 7.51
CA SER A 80 4.85 -5.38 7.99
C SER A 80 4.89 -5.47 9.51
N ILE A 81 4.72 -4.34 10.23
CA ILE A 81 4.58 -4.32 11.70
C ILE A 81 3.37 -5.16 12.11
N ARG A 82 2.19 -4.87 11.56
CA ARG A 82 0.96 -5.59 11.91
C ARG A 82 1.01 -7.07 11.52
N LEU A 83 1.66 -7.41 10.41
CA LEU A 83 1.89 -8.80 10.03
C LEU A 83 2.69 -9.54 11.11
N SER A 84 3.76 -8.94 11.62
CA SER A 84 4.60 -9.53 12.67
C SER A 84 3.88 -9.64 14.02
N GLU A 85 3.05 -8.64 14.36
CA GLU A 85 2.31 -8.60 15.63
C GLU A 85 1.13 -9.58 15.67
N LEU A 86 0.41 -9.71 14.55
CA LEU A 86 -0.85 -10.43 14.49
C LEU A 86 -0.74 -11.84 13.90
N THR A 87 0.46 -12.23 13.48
CA THR A 87 0.74 -13.57 12.94
C THR A 87 2.04 -14.15 13.51
N LYS A 88 2.43 -15.33 13.03
CA LYS A 88 3.75 -15.92 13.32
C LYS A 88 4.77 -15.66 12.21
N THR A 89 4.44 -14.82 11.25
CA THR A 89 5.33 -14.51 10.14
C THR A 89 6.52 -13.70 10.65
N ARG A 90 7.72 -14.23 10.41
CA ARG A 90 8.93 -13.48 10.67
C ARG A 90 9.08 -12.38 9.62
N VAL A 91 9.21 -11.15 10.05
CA VAL A 91 9.49 -9.99 9.20
C VAL A 91 10.95 -9.62 9.35
N SER A 92 11.63 -9.31 8.25
CA SER A 92 12.99 -8.77 8.27
C SER A 92 12.98 -7.36 8.83
N THR A 93 14.04 -7.01 9.54
CA THR A 93 14.21 -5.67 10.11
C THR A 93 15.58 -5.12 9.73
N ASP A 94 15.65 -3.82 9.55
CA ASP A 94 16.91 -3.11 9.36
C ASP A 94 17.69 -2.95 10.67
N ALA A 95 18.84 -2.26 10.61
CA ALA A 95 19.71 -2.04 11.77
C ALA A 95 19.05 -1.18 12.88
N SER A 96 18.00 -0.43 12.58
CA SER A 96 17.21 0.34 13.55
C SER A 96 16.13 -0.50 14.24
N GLY A 97 15.83 -1.69 13.71
CA GLY A 97 14.75 -2.56 14.17
C GLY A 97 13.41 -2.28 13.49
N GLU A 98 13.36 -1.38 12.49
CA GLU A 98 12.17 -1.18 11.68
C GLU A 98 12.03 -2.27 10.61
N PRO A 99 10.80 -2.65 10.22
CA PRO A 99 10.58 -3.59 9.13
C PRO A 99 11.31 -3.18 7.86
N ASP A 100 12.02 -4.13 7.28
CA ASP A 100 12.71 -3.92 6.02
C ASP A 100 11.73 -4.01 4.84
N HIS A 101 11.96 -3.16 3.86
CA HIS A 101 11.17 -3.09 2.63
C HIS A 101 12.08 -2.72 1.47
N VAL A 102 11.70 -3.09 0.26
CA VAL A 102 12.48 -2.78 -0.94
C VAL A 102 11.61 -2.28 -2.07
N VAL A 103 12.21 -1.42 -2.89
CA VAL A 103 11.63 -0.94 -4.15
C VAL A 103 12.46 -1.52 -5.29
N ILE A 104 11.82 -2.25 -6.18
CA ILE A 104 12.45 -2.94 -7.30
C ILE A 104 11.70 -2.64 -8.60
N SER A 105 12.38 -2.74 -9.74
CA SER A 105 11.71 -2.73 -11.05
C SER A 105 11.30 -4.14 -11.46
N LEU A 106 10.40 -4.25 -12.44
CA LEU A 106 9.99 -5.56 -12.97
C LEU A 106 11.12 -6.32 -13.69
N THR A 107 12.20 -5.64 -14.07
CA THR A 107 13.40 -6.25 -14.67
C THR A 107 14.52 -6.53 -13.68
N ASP A 108 14.36 -6.13 -12.42
CA ASP A 108 15.35 -6.40 -11.38
C ASP A 108 15.40 -7.90 -11.05
N PRO A 109 16.58 -8.53 -11.01
CA PRO A 109 16.71 -9.92 -10.58
C PRO A 109 16.11 -10.22 -9.20
N ALA A 110 16.12 -9.25 -8.29
CA ALA A 110 15.51 -9.34 -6.96
C ALA A 110 13.99 -9.59 -6.98
N LEU A 111 13.31 -9.37 -8.12
CA LEU A 111 11.90 -9.72 -8.30
C LEU A 111 11.62 -11.18 -7.91
N PHE A 112 12.52 -12.09 -8.22
CA PHE A 112 12.35 -13.52 -7.95
C PHE A 112 12.65 -13.94 -6.50
N GLU A 113 13.16 -13.01 -5.69
CA GLU A 113 13.34 -13.20 -4.23
C GLU A 113 12.10 -12.75 -3.44
N CYS A 114 11.17 -12.05 -4.09
CA CYS A 114 9.96 -11.49 -3.49
C CYS A 114 8.77 -12.45 -3.70
N PRO A 115 8.27 -13.15 -2.69
CA PRO A 115 7.07 -13.98 -2.86
C PRO A 115 5.79 -13.15 -3.09
N PHE A 116 5.82 -11.91 -2.69
CA PHE A 116 4.75 -10.92 -2.77
C PHE A 116 5.31 -9.61 -3.30
N VAL A 117 4.65 -9.04 -4.30
CA VAL A 117 4.94 -7.68 -4.78
C VAL A 117 3.67 -6.85 -4.85
N MET A 118 3.80 -5.54 -4.58
CA MET A 118 2.69 -4.60 -4.65
C MET A 118 2.96 -3.49 -5.67
N MET A 119 1.93 -3.14 -6.43
CA MET A 119 1.87 -1.97 -7.30
C MET A 119 0.67 -1.12 -6.87
N THR A 120 0.88 0.18 -6.62
CA THR A 120 -0.18 1.13 -6.29
C THR A 120 -0.40 2.10 -7.44
N GLU A 121 -1.60 2.68 -7.55
CA GLU A 121 -1.98 3.61 -8.64
C GLU A 121 -1.70 3.09 -10.06
N VAL A 122 -2.00 1.82 -10.26
CA VAL A 122 -1.73 1.12 -11.54
C VAL A 122 -2.57 1.63 -12.72
N GLY A 123 -3.56 2.49 -12.46
CA GLY A 123 -4.43 3.05 -13.49
C GLY A 123 -3.71 3.82 -14.59
N ASN A 124 -2.46 4.27 -14.34
CA ASN A 124 -1.60 4.93 -15.32
C ASN A 124 -0.32 4.15 -15.61
N ALA A 125 -0.21 2.91 -15.16
CA ALA A 125 0.97 2.09 -15.39
C ALA A 125 1.22 1.85 -16.87
N TYR A 126 2.50 1.76 -17.23
CA TYR A 126 2.97 1.27 -18.51
C TYR A 126 3.94 0.12 -18.28
N ILE A 127 3.67 -1.01 -18.92
CA ILE A 127 4.52 -2.21 -18.86
C ILE A 127 5.17 -2.39 -20.25
N SER A 128 6.51 -2.29 -20.28
CA SER A 128 7.27 -2.53 -21.51
C SER A 128 7.24 -4.02 -21.89
N PRO A 129 7.57 -4.38 -23.14
CA PRO A 129 7.63 -5.77 -23.56
C PRO A 129 8.61 -6.63 -22.72
N GLU A 130 9.74 -6.06 -22.29
CA GLU A 130 10.70 -6.75 -21.43
C GLU A 130 10.14 -7.01 -20.04
N GLU A 131 9.54 -5.99 -19.42
CA GLU A 131 8.89 -6.09 -18.11
C GLU A 131 7.72 -7.09 -18.14
N ALA A 132 6.94 -7.13 -19.22
CA ALA A 132 5.85 -8.09 -19.38
C ALA A 132 6.35 -9.55 -19.38
N VAL A 133 7.48 -9.82 -20.03
CA VAL A 133 8.10 -11.15 -20.04
C VAL A 133 8.56 -11.52 -18.62
N LYS A 134 9.21 -10.61 -17.91
CA LYS A 134 9.74 -10.85 -16.56
C LYS A 134 8.63 -11.02 -15.53
N LEU A 135 7.60 -10.19 -15.57
CA LEU A 135 6.45 -10.32 -14.66
C LEU A 135 5.69 -11.62 -14.92
N ARG A 136 5.50 -12.02 -16.18
CA ARG A 136 4.89 -13.32 -16.51
C ARG A 136 5.70 -14.49 -15.93
N GLU A 137 7.02 -14.47 -16.13
CA GLU A 137 7.91 -15.49 -15.58
C GLU A 137 7.81 -15.57 -14.05
N TYR A 138 7.82 -14.42 -13.38
CA TYR A 138 7.65 -14.30 -11.92
C TYR A 138 6.33 -14.93 -11.46
N LEU A 139 5.22 -14.56 -12.07
CA LEU A 139 3.89 -15.07 -11.71
C LEU A 139 3.77 -16.58 -11.93
N GLN A 140 4.31 -17.08 -13.05
CA GLN A 140 4.32 -18.52 -13.37
C GLN A 140 5.21 -19.35 -12.43
N LYS A 141 6.23 -18.75 -11.85
CA LYS A 141 7.13 -19.38 -10.87
C LYS A 141 6.63 -19.36 -9.42
N GLY A 142 5.43 -18.89 -9.18
CA GLY A 142 4.84 -18.85 -7.85
C GLY A 142 4.71 -17.46 -7.24
N GLY A 143 5.19 -16.41 -7.92
CA GLY A 143 5.05 -15.05 -7.47
C GLY A 143 3.60 -14.57 -7.39
N PHE A 144 3.35 -13.58 -6.55
CA PHE A 144 2.05 -12.98 -6.33
C PHE A 144 2.14 -11.46 -6.48
N LEU A 145 1.28 -10.89 -7.32
CA LEU A 145 1.15 -9.45 -7.53
C LEU A 145 -0.15 -8.94 -6.92
N TRP A 146 -0.08 -7.90 -6.09
CA TRP A 146 -1.24 -7.09 -5.70
C TRP A 146 -1.20 -5.73 -6.37
N ALA A 147 -2.20 -5.43 -7.20
CA ALA A 147 -2.44 -4.12 -7.80
C ALA A 147 -3.55 -3.41 -7.01
N ASP A 148 -3.25 -2.23 -6.46
CA ASP A 148 -4.12 -1.47 -5.57
C ASP A 148 -4.22 0.00 -5.98
N ASP A 149 -5.17 0.71 -5.38
CA ASP A 149 -5.34 2.15 -5.49
C ASP A 149 -5.47 2.65 -6.94
N PHE A 150 -6.52 2.19 -7.62
CA PHE A 150 -6.88 2.70 -8.93
C PHE A 150 -8.40 2.79 -9.09
N TRP A 151 -8.86 3.89 -9.69
CA TRP A 151 -10.22 4.34 -9.58
C TRP A 151 -10.89 4.62 -10.92
N GLY A 152 -12.15 4.16 -11.04
CA GLY A 152 -12.99 4.42 -12.20
C GLY A 152 -12.68 3.53 -13.40
N SER A 153 -13.50 3.68 -14.44
CA SER A 153 -13.48 2.83 -15.64
C SER A 153 -12.21 3.02 -16.47
N ASN A 154 -11.72 4.24 -16.62
CA ASN A 154 -10.52 4.51 -17.42
C ASN A 154 -9.26 3.86 -16.83
N ALA A 155 -9.08 3.94 -15.51
CA ALA A 155 -7.96 3.31 -14.82
C ALA A 155 -8.05 1.78 -14.92
N TRP A 156 -9.25 1.22 -14.80
CA TRP A 156 -9.51 -0.19 -14.99
C TRP A 156 -9.13 -0.66 -16.40
N GLU A 157 -9.60 0.04 -17.43
CA GLU A 157 -9.33 -0.31 -18.83
C GLU A 157 -7.83 -0.25 -19.14
N ASN A 158 -7.12 0.79 -18.67
CA ASN A 158 -5.68 0.88 -18.85
C ASN A 158 -4.96 -0.28 -18.15
N TRP A 159 -5.28 -0.54 -16.89
CA TRP A 159 -4.64 -1.61 -16.14
C TRP A 159 -4.86 -2.99 -16.77
N VAL A 160 -6.09 -3.32 -17.15
CA VAL A 160 -6.40 -4.59 -17.82
C VAL A 160 -5.69 -4.71 -19.17
N HIS A 161 -5.53 -3.60 -19.90
CA HIS A 161 -4.74 -3.58 -21.13
C HIS A 161 -3.27 -3.89 -20.85
N GLU A 162 -2.67 -3.24 -19.87
CA GLU A 162 -1.26 -3.45 -19.52
C GLU A 162 -1.02 -4.87 -18.96
N LEU A 163 -1.89 -5.35 -18.08
CA LEU A 163 -1.85 -6.72 -17.56
C LEU A 163 -2.03 -7.76 -18.69
N GLY A 164 -2.81 -7.44 -19.71
CA GLY A 164 -3.00 -8.29 -20.88
C GLY A 164 -1.73 -8.56 -21.71
N LYS A 165 -0.71 -7.70 -21.61
CA LYS A 165 0.62 -7.95 -22.19
C LYS A 165 1.38 -9.02 -21.39
N VAL A 166 1.15 -9.06 -20.08
CA VAL A 166 1.74 -10.02 -19.14
C VAL A 166 1.01 -11.37 -19.21
N LEU A 167 -0.29 -11.34 -19.04
CA LEU A 167 -1.19 -12.51 -19.00
C LEU A 167 -2.26 -12.35 -20.09
N PRO A 168 -2.07 -12.92 -21.29
CA PRO A 168 -2.99 -12.76 -22.40
C PRO A 168 -4.41 -13.20 -22.05
N PRO A 169 -5.44 -12.38 -22.32
CA PRO A 169 -6.81 -12.61 -21.85
C PRO A 169 -7.52 -13.82 -22.49
N ASN A 170 -6.99 -14.38 -23.57
CA ASN A 170 -7.46 -15.64 -24.14
C ASN A 170 -7.05 -16.85 -23.28
N GLU A 171 -5.97 -16.76 -22.52
CA GLU A 171 -5.44 -17.82 -21.65
C GLU A 171 -5.78 -17.57 -20.18
N TYR A 172 -5.68 -16.32 -19.75
CA TYR A 172 -5.85 -15.89 -18.37
C TYR A 172 -7.08 -15.00 -18.23
N LYS A 173 -8.09 -15.50 -17.55
CA LYS A 173 -9.34 -14.74 -17.35
C LYS A 173 -9.28 -13.91 -16.09
N VAL A 174 -9.70 -12.66 -16.18
CA VAL A 174 -10.01 -11.83 -15.03
C VAL A 174 -11.35 -12.27 -14.45
N PHE A 175 -11.43 -12.44 -13.14
CA PHE A 175 -12.66 -12.81 -12.44
C PHE A 175 -12.80 -12.04 -11.12
N GLU A 176 -14.02 -11.88 -10.64
CA GLU A 176 -14.26 -11.30 -9.32
C GLU A 176 -14.12 -12.38 -8.24
N LEU A 177 -13.33 -12.09 -7.20
CA LEU A 177 -13.13 -13.02 -6.09
C LEU A 177 -14.46 -13.22 -5.34
N GLN A 178 -14.87 -14.46 -5.26
CA GLN A 178 -16.07 -14.81 -4.49
C GLN A 178 -15.77 -14.83 -2.99
N LYS A 179 -16.78 -14.60 -2.15
CA LYS A 179 -16.65 -14.51 -0.68
C LYS A 179 -16.08 -15.76 -0.01
N ASP A 180 -16.15 -16.89 -0.66
CA ASP A 180 -15.59 -18.17 -0.21
C ASP A 180 -14.14 -18.40 -0.68
N HIS A 181 -13.56 -17.46 -1.43
CA HIS A 181 -12.16 -17.58 -1.85
C HIS A 181 -11.23 -17.67 -0.63
N PRO A 182 -10.22 -18.55 -0.63
CA PRO A 182 -9.32 -18.77 0.52
C PRO A 182 -8.68 -17.51 1.06
N LEU A 183 -8.35 -16.52 0.22
CA LEU A 183 -7.77 -15.23 0.63
C LEU A 183 -8.62 -14.53 1.71
N PHE A 184 -9.95 -14.59 1.64
CA PHE A 184 -10.83 -13.93 2.61
C PHE A 184 -10.89 -14.61 3.99
N ARG A 185 -10.15 -15.70 4.20
CA ARG A 185 -10.16 -16.47 5.45
C ARG A 185 -8.80 -17.08 5.84
N GLN A 186 -7.69 -16.47 5.42
CA GLN A 186 -6.35 -16.94 5.80
C GLN A 186 -6.10 -16.84 7.31
N GLN A 187 -6.18 -15.65 7.85
CA GLN A 187 -6.03 -15.35 9.27
C GLN A 187 -7.30 -14.70 9.82
N PHE A 188 -7.88 -13.79 9.07
CA PHE A 188 -9.08 -13.04 9.42
C PHE A 188 -10.23 -13.40 8.50
N GLN A 189 -11.46 -13.44 9.07
CA GLN A 189 -12.67 -13.63 8.28
C GLN A 189 -13.09 -12.29 7.68
N ILE A 190 -13.01 -12.16 6.36
CA ILE A 190 -13.39 -10.95 5.63
C ILE A 190 -14.72 -11.20 4.93
N SER A 191 -15.71 -10.37 5.21
CA SER A 191 -17.05 -10.51 4.65
C SER A 191 -17.27 -9.73 3.36
N ASN A 192 -16.57 -8.59 3.20
CA ASN A 192 -16.71 -7.70 2.05
C ASN A 192 -15.40 -7.00 1.77
N VAL A 193 -15.18 -6.60 0.52
CA VAL A 193 -14.12 -5.67 0.16
C VAL A 193 -14.55 -4.28 0.62
N ILE A 194 -13.78 -3.68 1.52
CA ILE A 194 -14.07 -2.34 2.02
C ILE A 194 -13.63 -1.30 0.98
N GLN A 195 -14.42 -0.25 0.80
CA GLN A 195 -14.02 0.92 0.02
C GLN A 195 -13.32 1.91 0.94
N ILE A 196 -12.04 2.09 0.75
CA ILE A 196 -11.17 2.99 1.48
C ILE A 196 -10.84 4.13 0.53
N ALA A 197 -11.16 5.36 0.92
CA ALA A 197 -10.76 6.55 0.20
C ALA A 197 -9.57 7.19 0.89
N SER A 198 -8.83 8.05 0.18
CA SER A 198 -7.80 8.86 0.80
C SER A 198 -8.38 9.65 1.99
N ILE A 199 -7.58 9.79 3.04
CA ILE A 199 -8.03 10.46 4.27
C ILE A 199 -8.49 11.91 3.98
N SER A 200 -7.84 12.60 3.06
CA SER A 200 -8.22 13.96 2.66
C SER A 200 -9.58 13.97 1.97
N PHE A 201 -9.83 13.07 1.02
CA PHE A 201 -11.15 12.98 0.38
C PHE A 201 -12.24 12.63 1.39
N TRP A 202 -11.99 11.66 2.26
CA TRP A 202 -12.95 11.25 3.29
C TRP A 202 -13.34 12.40 4.22
N LEU A 203 -12.37 13.19 4.68
CA LEU A 203 -12.61 14.35 5.54
C LEU A 203 -13.34 15.48 4.79
N ASP A 204 -12.88 15.82 3.58
CA ASP A 204 -13.41 16.95 2.79
C ASP A 204 -14.83 16.65 2.25
N SER A 205 -15.14 15.38 1.96
CA SER A 205 -16.46 14.96 1.50
C SER A 205 -17.48 14.69 2.63
N GLY A 206 -17.05 14.80 3.90
CA GLY A 206 -17.90 14.47 5.04
C GLY A 206 -18.19 12.97 5.20
N GLY A 207 -17.24 12.12 4.84
CA GLY A 207 -17.29 10.66 5.02
C GLY A 207 -17.60 9.88 3.75
N GLY A 208 -17.51 10.51 2.57
CA GLY A 208 -17.61 9.82 1.28
C GLY A 208 -16.43 8.88 1.05
N THR A 209 -16.67 7.80 0.28
CA THR A 209 -15.63 6.80 -0.01
C THR A 209 -15.38 6.58 -1.50
N SER A 210 -16.24 7.09 -2.38
CA SER A 210 -16.11 6.97 -3.82
C SER A 210 -15.45 8.23 -4.40
N GLU A 211 -14.15 8.20 -4.63
CA GLU A 211 -13.36 9.38 -5.03
C GLU A 211 -13.73 9.92 -6.42
N TRP A 212 -14.22 9.05 -7.30
CA TRP A 212 -14.62 9.40 -8.67
C TRP A 212 -16.13 9.39 -8.86
N GLY A 213 -16.89 9.53 -7.75
CA GLY A 213 -18.35 9.57 -7.76
C GLY A 213 -18.97 8.27 -8.31
N PRO A 214 -19.99 8.37 -9.20
CA PRO A 214 -20.68 7.18 -9.70
C PRO A 214 -19.79 6.16 -10.41
N ASP A 215 -18.68 6.60 -11.02
CA ASP A 215 -17.76 5.73 -11.78
C ASP A 215 -16.90 4.84 -10.87
N SER A 216 -16.79 5.18 -9.59
CA SER A 216 -16.06 4.38 -8.60
C SER A 216 -16.92 3.94 -7.41
N ALA A 217 -18.24 3.85 -7.59
CA ALA A 217 -19.18 3.62 -6.48
C ALA A 217 -19.04 2.27 -5.77
N VAL A 218 -18.37 1.29 -6.38
CA VAL A 218 -18.27 -0.08 -5.84
C VAL A 218 -16.82 -0.53 -5.83
N ALA A 219 -16.29 -0.80 -4.63
CA ALA A 219 -15.02 -1.47 -4.46
C ALA A 219 -15.11 -2.95 -4.81
N ARG A 220 -14.10 -3.50 -5.50
CA ARG A 220 -14.05 -4.88 -5.95
C ARG A 220 -12.68 -5.49 -5.74
N ALA A 221 -12.65 -6.77 -5.38
CA ALA A 221 -11.45 -7.60 -5.48
C ALA A 221 -11.56 -8.49 -6.71
N MET A 222 -10.69 -8.24 -7.68
CA MET A 222 -10.60 -8.99 -8.93
C MET A 222 -9.32 -9.81 -8.93
N GLY A 223 -9.26 -10.87 -9.70
CA GLY A 223 -8.08 -11.72 -9.76
C GLY A 223 -7.83 -12.36 -11.10
N VAL A 224 -6.60 -12.86 -11.25
CA VAL A 224 -6.19 -13.79 -12.31
C VAL A 224 -5.54 -14.99 -11.64
N ALA A 225 -5.95 -16.18 -12.00
CA ALA A 225 -5.41 -17.44 -11.48
C ALA A 225 -4.69 -18.25 -12.56
N ASP A 226 -3.79 -19.12 -12.12
CA ASP A 226 -3.18 -20.14 -12.98
C ASP A 226 -4.13 -21.33 -13.25
N ALA A 227 -3.65 -22.27 -14.03
CA ALA A 227 -4.44 -23.46 -14.40
C ALA A 227 -4.76 -24.38 -13.21
N GLN A 228 -4.06 -24.24 -12.08
CA GLN A 228 -4.28 -24.97 -10.83
C GLN A 228 -5.26 -24.23 -9.89
N GLY A 229 -5.67 -23.02 -10.25
CA GLY A 229 -6.56 -22.18 -9.46
C GLY A 229 -5.85 -21.33 -8.40
N ARG A 230 -4.49 -21.29 -8.38
CA ARG A 230 -3.75 -20.38 -7.52
C ARG A 230 -3.90 -18.96 -8.04
N LEU A 231 -4.29 -18.05 -7.16
CA LEU A 231 -4.36 -16.61 -7.49
C LEU A 231 -2.95 -16.07 -7.70
N MET A 232 -2.66 -15.60 -8.90
CA MET A 232 -1.39 -14.98 -9.27
C MET A 232 -1.42 -13.47 -9.13
N VAL A 233 -2.56 -12.87 -9.48
CA VAL A 233 -2.76 -11.41 -9.42
C VAL A 233 -4.03 -11.12 -8.64
N LEU A 234 -3.91 -10.28 -7.62
CA LEU A 234 -5.01 -9.63 -6.91
C LEU A 234 -5.10 -8.17 -7.39
N MET A 235 -6.30 -7.70 -7.66
CA MET A 235 -6.56 -6.32 -8.06
C MET A 235 -7.69 -5.77 -7.19
N THR A 236 -7.41 -4.73 -6.41
CA THR A 236 -8.38 -4.04 -5.58
C THR A 236 -8.75 -2.71 -6.25
N HIS A 237 -9.88 -2.72 -6.95
CA HIS A 237 -10.35 -1.61 -7.76
C HIS A 237 -11.36 -0.75 -7.00
N ASN A 238 -11.27 0.57 -7.15
CA ASN A 238 -12.07 1.59 -6.45
C ASN A 238 -11.89 1.55 -4.92
N THR A 239 -10.69 1.35 -4.47
CA THR A 239 -10.32 1.35 -3.06
C THR A 239 -8.80 1.51 -2.93
N ASP A 240 -8.34 2.06 -1.80
CA ASP A 240 -6.95 2.35 -1.48
C ASP A 240 -6.59 1.70 -0.14
N PHE A 241 -6.08 0.47 -0.23
CA PHE A 241 -5.64 -0.23 0.99
C PHE A 241 -4.38 0.39 1.58
N GLY A 242 -3.51 0.95 0.74
CA GLY A 242 -2.28 1.61 1.16
C GLY A 242 -2.53 2.76 2.14
N ASP A 243 -3.48 3.63 1.82
CA ASP A 243 -3.85 4.78 2.69
C ASP A 243 -4.35 4.32 4.07
N SER A 244 -5.06 3.18 4.15
CA SER A 244 -5.52 2.64 5.43
C SER A 244 -4.39 2.24 6.38
N TRP A 245 -3.22 1.91 5.84
CA TRP A 245 -2.02 1.58 6.61
C TRP A 245 -1.13 2.81 6.81
N GLU A 246 -0.93 3.63 5.77
CA GLU A 246 -0.12 4.85 5.84
C GLU A 246 -0.68 5.82 6.89
N ARG A 247 -2.00 5.98 6.90
CA ARG A 247 -2.74 6.99 7.68
C ARG A 247 -3.30 6.48 9.01
N GLU A 248 -2.90 5.32 9.48
CA GLU A 248 -3.46 4.71 10.71
C GLU A 248 -3.42 5.62 11.95
N ALA A 249 -2.46 6.54 12.00
CA ALA A 249 -2.26 7.43 13.15
C ALA A 249 -2.80 8.86 12.94
N ASP A 250 -3.32 9.20 11.77
CA ASP A 250 -3.68 10.57 11.42
C ASP A 250 -5.03 11.00 12.01
N ASP A 251 -6.01 10.09 12.04
CA ASP A 251 -7.34 10.31 12.61
C ASP A 251 -7.91 9.02 13.24
N PRO A 252 -8.33 9.02 14.52
CA PRO A 252 -8.88 7.82 15.16
C PRO A 252 -10.15 7.27 14.49
N ASN A 253 -11.02 8.15 13.92
CA ASN A 253 -12.23 7.68 13.25
C ASN A 253 -11.89 7.01 11.91
N TYR A 254 -10.88 7.53 11.20
CA TYR A 254 -10.35 6.91 9.99
C TYR A 254 -9.77 5.53 10.31
N PHE A 255 -8.97 5.42 11.38
CA PHE A 255 -8.43 4.14 11.84
C PHE A 255 -9.53 3.10 12.09
N TYR A 256 -10.50 3.42 12.93
CA TYR A 256 -11.57 2.48 13.25
C TYR A 256 -12.48 2.17 12.06
N ARG A 257 -12.60 3.10 11.12
CA ARG A 257 -13.45 2.92 9.95
C ARG A 257 -12.79 2.08 8.85
N PHE A 258 -11.48 2.21 8.66
CA PHE A 258 -10.77 1.66 7.51
C PHE A 258 -9.56 0.79 7.86
N SER A 259 -8.69 1.24 8.78
CA SER A 259 -7.40 0.58 8.99
C SER A 259 -7.55 -0.83 9.57
N VAL A 260 -8.54 -1.06 10.43
CA VAL A 260 -8.78 -2.39 11.02
C VAL A 260 -9.07 -3.44 9.93
N ASP A 261 -10.02 -3.15 9.05
CA ASP A 261 -10.37 -4.04 7.93
C ASP A 261 -9.27 -4.04 6.85
N GLY A 262 -8.61 -2.90 6.63
CA GLY A 262 -7.46 -2.77 5.74
C GLY A 262 -6.31 -3.69 6.13
N TYR A 263 -5.96 -3.74 7.41
CA TYR A 263 -4.95 -4.67 7.92
C TYR A 263 -5.39 -6.12 7.82
N ALA A 264 -6.65 -6.42 8.14
CA ALA A 264 -7.17 -7.78 8.01
C ALA A 264 -7.03 -8.29 6.55
N PHE A 265 -7.37 -7.45 5.58
CA PHE A 265 -7.25 -7.77 4.16
C PHE A 265 -5.78 -7.89 3.72
N GLY A 266 -4.93 -6.92 4.11
CA GLY A 266 -3.50 -6.92 3.77
C GLY A 266 -2.76 -8.14 4.31
N ILE A 267 -2.97 -8.47 5.59
CA ILE A 267 -2.37 -9.65 6.23
C ILE A 267 -2.83 -10.94 5.54
N ASN A 268 -4.12 -11.06 5.25
CA ASN A 268 -4.62 -12.23 4.52
C ASN A 268 -3.99 -12.36 3.13
N SER A 269 -3.81 -11.25 2.42
CA SER A 269 -3.20 -11.24 1.08
C SER A 269 -1.74 -11.67 1.11
N VAL A 270 -0.96 -11.16 2.08
CA VAL A 270 0.43 -11.58 2.27
C VAL A 270 0.52 -13.06 2.67
N LEU A 271 -0.30 -13.50 3.62
CA LEU A 271 -0.32 -14.92 4.04
C LEU A 271 -0.73 -15.85 2.91
N TYR A 272 -1.68 -15.43 2.07
CA TYR A 272 -2.04 -16.17 0.86
C TYR A 272 -0.83 -16.33 -0.06
N ALA A 273 -0.13 -15.24 -0.36
CA ALA A 273 1.06 -15.25 -1.20
C ALA A 273 2.18 -16.14 -0.64
N LEU A 274 2.36 -16.17 0.68
CA LEU A 274 3.40 -16.97 1.34
C LEU A 274 3.07 -18.48 1.44
N SER A 275 1.81 -18.88 1.21
CA SER A 275 1.34 -20.25 1.43
C SER A 275 0.86 -20.96 0.16
N HIS A 276 0.79 -20.29 -0.97
CA HIS A 276 0.32 -20.81 -2.24
C HIS A 276 1.30 -20.52 -3.38
#